data_1a65d6df3e909737cac5486471d7063e
#
_entry.id   1a65d6df3e909737cac5486471d7063e
#
_cell.length_a   1.000
_cell.length_b   1.000
_cell.length_c   1.000
_cell.angle_alpha   90.00
_cell.angle_beta   90.00
_cell.angle_gamma   90.00
#
_symmetry.space_group_name_H-M   'P 1'
#
loop_
_entity.id
_entity.type
_entity.pdbx_description
1 polymer ?
#
loop_
_entity_poly.entity_id
_entity_poly.type
_entity_poly.pdbx_seq_one_letter_code
_entity_poly.pdbx_strand_id
1 'polypeptide(L)'
;MESYVRKAEDFIKNETQFQLGFLPSEAANPRTAHLDRDFAESSARGLESLFSCDAALPPVLAEALASAEFAELESRVSSAFSSGGRVILSGCGATGRISILIEAMWRDLHPGDDRVVAVMTGGELALGRAVEHFEDYPEGGARQCAELGVGPADLLIGITATGETASIVGSAAEASRRGAAVTMLICVPKELPPSRLDRCRELYAMPRVTVLAMPGCGGMAISGSTRMQSATLEMLVVCAALERADGADISDYPEKLRRLTASLLLPENRAALGGYLDCEAEYSGKHLLIDYLPGFWLLDVLNDTSERPPTFKVPAFASRGDLAAPQSWCFVRDMEHSTPEAWRRCFRREPRCIEWRAADYAAMGAAARLAEKGVPELSAAELFRIPIGNEELPERAGALRVGISLSPEGVFTFSAPAGTFSARLDIAPTALRTFEHLAVKLVMNAVSSGVMVKLGRIRGNWMTHLNLSNKKLVDRAVRIISGLSGLDYHAACVELFRSLEELRDRPEVPAVNYTLERLGR
;
A
#
# COMPACT_ATOMS: atom_id res chain seq x y z
N MET A 1 -0.81 10.75 -38.68
CA MET A 1 -1.41 10.29 -37.43
C MET A 1 -0.83 11.14 -36.30
N GLU A 2 -1.67 11.73 -35.47
CA GLU A 2 -1.23 12.61 -34.37
C GLU A 2 -0.38 11.85 -33.36
N SER A 3 0.58 12.53 -32.72
CA SER A 3 1.59 11.92 -31.83
C SER A 3 0.95 11.08 -30.70
N TYR A 4 -0.10 11.60 -30.07
CA TYR A 4 -0.80 10.92 -28.98
C TYR A 4 -1.56 9.67 -29.43
N VAL A 5 -2.14 9.64 -30.65
CA VAL A 5 -2.81 8.45 -31.19
C VAL A 5 -1.81 7.31 -31.34
N ARG A 6 -0.63 7.58 -31.93
CA ARG A 6 0.42 6.57 -32.08
C ARG A 6 0.90 6.03 -30.73
N LYS A 7 1.06 6.91 -29.73
CA LYS A 7 1.44 6.47 -28.37
C LYS A 7 0.37 5.61 -27.71
N ALA A 8 -0.91 5.94 -27.89
CA ALA A 8 -2.01 5.14 -27.39
C ALA A 8 -2.06 3.75 -28.04
N GLU A 9 -1.91 3.68 -29.37
CA GLU A 9 -1.85 2.41 -30.10
C GLU A 9 -0.64 1.57 -29.71
N ASP A 10 0.53 2.20 -29.51
CA ASP A 10 1.74 1.54 -29.02
C ASP A 10 1.52 0.93 -27.63
N PHE A 11 0.92 1.68 -26.70
CA PHE A 11 0.57 1.18 -25.37
C PHE A 11 -0.39 -0.01 -25.45
N ILE A 12 -1.48 0.11 -26.21
CA ILE A 12 -2.48 -0.95 -26.34
C ILE A 12 -1.85 -2.23 -26.90
N LYS A 13 -0.97 -2.10 -27.90
CA LYS A 13 -0.37 -3.24 -28.60
C LYS A 13 0.78 -3.87 -27.83
N ASN A 14 1.65 -3.07 -27.22
CA ASN A 14 2.93 -3.54 -26.69
C ASN A 14 2.94 -3.72 -25.17
N GLU A 15 2.03 -3.06 -24.41
CA GLU A 15 2.00 -3.13 -22.96
C GLU A 15 0.90 -4.07 -22.43
N THR A 16 0.60 -5.15 -23.16
CA THR A 16 -0.46 -6.12 -22.81
C THR A 16 -0.23 -6.80 -21.46
N GLN A 17 1.02 -6.90 -21.01
CA GLN A 17 1.40 -7.49 -19.73
C GLN A 17 1.05 -6.58 -18.53
N PHE A 18 0.58 -5.34 -18.77
CA PHE A 18 0.13 -4.37 -17.77
C PHE A 18 -1.36 -4.02 -17.87
N GLN A 19 -2.10 -4.66 -18.80
CA GLN A 19 -3.56 -4.50 -18.93
C GLN A 19 -4.28 -5.45 -17.97
N LEU A 20 -4.55 -4.98 -16.76
CA LEU A 20 -4.99 -5.79 -15.62
C LEU A 20 -6.51 -5.79 -15.40
N GLY A 21 -7.29 -5.19 -16.28
CA GLY A 21 -8.76 -5.08 -16.14
C GLY A 21 -9.51 -6.42 -16.05
N PHE A 22 -8.86 -7.54 -16.33
CA PHE A 22 -9.43 -8.88 -16.17
C PHE A 22 -9.36 -9.43 -14.74
N LEU A 23 -8.63 -8.76 -13.84
CA LEU A 23 -8.48 -9.17 -12.45
C LEU A 23 -9.60 -8.60 -11.57
N PRO A 24 -10.27 -9.42 -10.74
CA PRO A 24 -11.35 -8.95 -9.85
C PRO A 24 -10.94 -7.85 -8.88
N SER A 25 -9.69 -7.84 -8.42
CA SER A 25 -9.15 -6.80 -7.53
C SER A 25 -9.07 -5.41 -8.17
N GLU A 26 -9.11 -5.33 -9.50
CA GLU A 26 -9.13 -4.09 -10.27
C GLU A 26 -10.56 -3.61 -10.60
N ALA A 27 -11.58 -4.40 -10.29
CA ALA A 27 -12.97 -4.04 -10.49
C ALA A 27 -13.46 -3.05 -9.42
N ALA A 28 -14.50 -2.27 -9.77
CA ALA A 28 -15.21 -1.45 -8.80
C ALA A 28 -15.96 -2.32 -7.78
N ASN A 29 -15.85 -1.99 -6.49
CA ASN A 29 -16.62 -2.68 -5.46
C ASN A 29 -18.07 -2.18 -5.47
N PRO A 30 -19.08 -3.07 -5.60
CA PRO A 30 -20.48 -2.64 -5.67
C PRO A 30 -20.96 -1.99 -4.36
N ARG A 31 -20.38 -2.30 -3.19
CA ARG A 31 -20.76 -1.71 -1.89
C ARG A 31 -20.43 -0.22 -1.80
N THR A 32 -19.44 0.24 -2.56
CA THR A 32 -18.97 1.63 -2.56
C THR A 32 -19.18 2.34 -3.90
N ALA A 33 -20.01 1.78 -4.79
CA ALA A 33 -20.26 2.34 -6.12
C ALA A 33 -20.75 3.80 -6.09
N HIS A 34 -21.39 4.22 -5.00
CA HIS A 34 -21.93 5.57 -4.78
C HIS A 34 -21.26 6.28 -3.59
N LEU A 35 -20.00 5.98 -3.31
CA LEU A 35 -19.30 6.48 -2.13
C LEU A 35 -19.26 8.01 -2.05
N ASP A 36 -19.12 8.70 -3.18
CA ASP A 36 -19.18 10.15 -3.27
C ASP A 36 -20.54 10.71 -2.78
N ARG A 37 -21.64 10.05 -3.09
CA ARG A 37 -22.98 10.41 -2.63
C ARG A 37 -23.16 10.09 -1.14
N ASP A 38 -22.67 8.93 -0.69
CA ASP A 38 -22.72 8.54 0.73
C ASP A 38 -22.00 9.58 1.61
N PHE A 39 -20.81 10.06 1.19
CA PHE A 39 -20.08 11.12 1.87
C PHE A 39 -20.74 12.50 1.73
N ALA A 40 -21.46 12.77 0.65
CA ALA A 40 -22.23 14.00 0.50
C ALA A 40 -23.44 14.03 1.46
N GLU A 41 -24.02 12.87 1.77
CA GLU A 41 -25.09 12.74 2.78
C GLU A 41 -24.54 13.01 4.19
N SER A 42 -23.51 12.25 4.61
CA SER A 42 -22.76 12.47 5.84
C SER A 42 -21.45 11.68 5.86
N SER A 43 -20.47 12.14 6.64
CA SER A 43 -19.22 11.39 6.83
C SER A 43 -19.45 10.05 7.54
N ALA A 44 -20.42 9.96 8.45
CA ALA A 44 -20.80 8.69 9.09
C ALA A 44 -21.38 7.67 8.08
N ARG A 45 -22.16 8.13 7.08
CA ARG A 45 -22.69 7.28 6.02
C ARG A 45 -21.59 6.79 5.07
N GLY A 46 -20.70 7.70 4.66
CA GLY A 46 -19.55 7.32 3.82
C GLY A 46 -18.62 6.31 4.52
N LEU A 47 -18.37 6.49 5.82
CA LEU A 47 -17.59 5.54 6.63
C LEU A 47 -18.29 4.17 6.75
N GLU A 48 -19.64 4.14 6.85
CA GLU A 48 -20.41 2.89 6.83
C GLU A 48 -20.15 2.12 5.53
N SER A 49 -20.19 2.79 4.39
CA SER A 49 -19.92 2.17 3.09
C SER A 49 -18.49 1.60 3.02
N LEU A 50 -17.48 2.36 3.49
CA LEU A 50 -16.09 1.87 3.54
C LEU A 50 -15.94 0.66 4.46
N PHE A 51 -16.36 0.75 5.73
CA PHE A 51 -16.23 -0.33 6.70
C PHE A 51 -17.07 -1.56 6.37
N SER A 52 -18.16 -1.42 5.59
CA SER A 52 -18.93 -2.56 5.10
C SER A 52 -18.12 -3.48 4.20
N CYS A 53 -17.10 -2.96 3.50
CA CYS A 53 -16.18 -3.77 2.71
C CYS A 53 -15.23 -4.58 3.62
N ASP A 54 -14.75 -3.99 4.71
CA ASP A 54 -13.89 -4.68 5.67
C ASP A 54 -14.68 -5.73 6.46
N ALA A 55 -15.93 -5.44 6.82
CA ALA A 55 -16.85 -6.37 7.49
C ALA A 55 -17.24 -7.60 6.64
N ALA A 56 -16.95 -7.58 5.35
CA ALA A 56 -17.13 -8.72 4.45
C ALA A 56 -15.93 -9.71 4.44
N LEU A 57 -14.81 -9.37 5.08
CA LEU A 57 -13.57 -10.14 5.02
C LEU A 57 -13.48 -11.36 5.97
N PRO A 58 -14.16 -11.42 7.14
CA PRO A 58 -13.99 -12.55 8.06
C PRO A 58 -14.21 -13.94 7.44
N PRO A 59 -15.23 -14.18 6.58
CA PRO A 59 -15.37 -15.47 5.93
C PRO A 59 -14.23 -15.77 4.93
N VAL A 60 -13.71 -14.75 4.23
CA VAL A 60 -12.57 -14.91 3.30
C VAL A 60 -11.31 -15.30 4.08
N LEU A 61 -11.08 -14.66 5.22
CA LEU A 61 -9.98 -15.03 6.12
C LEU A 61 -10.14 -16.46 6.65
N ALA A 62 -11.35 -16.84 7.07
CA ALA A 62 -11.62 -18.19 7.56
C ALA A 62 -11.34 -19.27 6.49
N GLU A 63 -11.75 -19.02 5.25
CA GLU A 63 -11.46 -19.90 4.12
C GLU A 63 -9.96 -20.00 3.86
N ALA A 64 -9.25 -18.86 3.85
CA ALA A 64 -7.80 -18.81 3.64
C ALA A 64 -7.05 -19.61 4.73
N LEU A 65 -7.37 -19.40 6.02
CA LEU A 65 -6.71 -20.10 7.13
C LEU A 65 -7.03 -21.58 7.20
N ALA A 66 -8.15 -22.03 6.63
CA ALA A 66 -8.53 -23.45 6.53
C ALA A 66 -7.95 -24.14 5.28
N SER A 67 -7.28 -23.44 4.40
CA SER A 67 -6.77 -23.98 3.13
C SER A 67 -5.53 -24.85 3.31
N ALA A 68 -5.32 -25.79 2.38
CA ALA A 68 -4.10 -26.60 2.32
C ALA A 68 -2.86 -25.73 2.06
N GLU A 69 -3.02 -24.65 1.30
CA GLU A 69 -1.95 -23.70 0.98
C GLU A 69 -1.52 -22.91 2.23
N PHE A 70 -2.44 -22.61 3.16
CA PHE A 70 -2.08 -22.01 4.44
C PHE A 70 -1.35 -22.99 5.35
N ALA A 71 -1.81 -24.24 5.46
CA ALA A 71 -1.10 -25.28 6.21
C ALA A 71 0.32 -25.51 5.66
N GLU A 72 0.50 -25.42 4.33
CA GLU A 72 1.83 -25.47 3.71
C GLU A 72 2.66 -24.23 4.09
N LEU A 73 2.08 -23.02 4.11
CA LEU A 73 2.75 -21.80 4.56
C LEU A 73 3.23 -21.93 6.01
N GLU A 74 2.38 -22.39 6.94
CA GLU A 74 2.75 -22.67 8.34
C GLU A 74 3.95 -23.63 8.43
N SER A 75 3.90 -24.74 7.69
CA SER A 75 4.98 -25.70 7.63
C SER A 75 6.28 -25.09 7.12
N ARG A 76 6.22 -24.25 6.09
CA ARG A 76 7.39 -23.56 5.50
C ARG A 76 7.99 -22.54 6.46
N VAL A 77 7.16 -21.75 7.17
CA VAL A 77 7.62 -20.81 8.21
C VAL A 77 8.36 -21.56 9.31
N SER A 78 7.75 -22.63 9.84
CA SER A 78 8.35 -23.48 10.88
C SER A 78 9.64 -24.14 10.42
N SER A 79 9.69 -24.60 9.17
CA SER A 79 10.88 -25.18 8.56
C SER A 79 12.02 -24.16 8.41
N ALA A 80 11.71 -22.93 7.94
CA ALA A 80 12.69 -21.87 7.84
C ALA A 80 13.32 -21.57 9.21
N PHE A 81 12.51 -21.38 10.24
CA PHE A 81 12.99 -21.10 11.61
C PHE A 81 13.81 -22.23 12.18
N SER A 82 13.38 -23.49 12.04
CA SER A 82 14.09 -24.66 12.57
C SER A 82 15.39 -24.96 11.83
N SER A 83 15.51 -24.55 10.56
CA SER A 83 16.72 -24.72 9.75
C SER A 83 17.71 -23.55 9.89
N GLY A 84 17.43 -22.57 10.76
CA GLY A 84 18.25 -21.36 10.92
C GLY A 84 18.15 -20.40 9.74
N GLY A 85 17.12 -20.54 8.90
CA GLY A 85 16.77 -19.63 7.82
C GLY A 85 15.85 -18.51 8.25
N ARG A 86 15.41 -17.70 7.28
CA ARG A 86 14.59 -16.50 7.48
C ARG A 86 13.27 -16.58 6.72
N VAL A 87 12.28 -15.86 7.21
CA VAL A 87 11.04 -15.54 6.47
C VAL A 87 11.20 -14.15 5.87
N ILE A 88 11.24 -14.08 4.54
CA ILE A 88 11.48 -12.85 3.80
C ILE A 88 10.16 -12.38 3.19
N LEU A 89 9.69 -11.21 3.61
CA LEU A 89 8.45 -10.60 3.16
C LEU A 89 8.76 -9.61 2.03
N SER A 90 8.45 -10.00 0.77
CA SER A 90 8.70 -9.15 -0.40
C SER A 90 7.40 -8.47 -0.83
N GLY A 91 7.39 -7.13 -0.82
CA GLY A 91 6.23 -6.32 -1.18
C GLY A 91 6.59 -5.04 -1.95
N CYS A 92 5.58 -4.45 -2.60
CA CYS A 92 5.69 -3.19 -3.34
C CYS A 92 4.55 -2.24 -2.93
N GLY A 93 4.84 -0.94 -2.80
CA GLY A 93 3.82 0.03 -2.38
C GLY A 93 3.14 -0.38 -1.07
N ALA A 94 1.82 -0.56 -1.09
CA ALA A 94 1.04 -0.95 0.09
C ALA A 94 1.52 -2.27 0.71
N THR A 95 1.84 -3.28 -0.10
CA THR A 95 2.32 -4.58 0.40
C THR A 95 3.74 -4.51 0.95
N GLY A 96 4.60 -3.64 0.41
CA GLY A 96 5.92 -3.35 0.98
C GLY A 96 5.83 -2.70 2.36
N ARG A 97 4.89 -1.78 2.54
CA ARG A 97 4.62 -1.10 3.82
C ARG A 97 4.15 -2.07 4.90
N ILE A 98 3.19 -2.96 4.59
CA ILE A 98 2.77 -3.99 5.56
C ILE A 98 3.88 -4.99 5.84
N SER A 99 4.75 -5.32 4.87
CA SER A 99 5.91 -6.17 5.11
C SER A 99 6.85 -5.56 6.15
N ILE A 100 7.16 -4.25 6.02
CA ILE A 100 7.99 -3.52 7.00
C ILE A 100 7.30 -3.46 8.37
N LEU A 101 5.97 -3.22 8.41
CA LEU A 101 5.21 -3.22 9.65
C LEU A 101 5.26 -4.59 10.35
N ILE A 102 5.06 -5.67 9.62
CA ILE A 102 5.12 -7.04 10.18
C ILE A 102 6.52 -7.36 10.72
N GLU A 103 7.59 -6.98 10.01
CA GLU A 103 8.97 -7.12 10.53
C GLU A 103 9.15 -6.31 11.83
N ALA A 104 8.64 -5.08 11.90
CA ALA A 104 8.73 -4.26 13.10
C ALA A 104 7.94 -4.89 14.28
N MET A 105 6.73 -5.41 14.03
CA MET A 105 5.93 -6.14 15.02
C MET A 105 6.67 -7.39 15.54
N TRP A 106 7.30 -8.16 14.64
CA TRP A 106 8.12 -9.31 15.02
C TRP A 106 9.28 -8.90 15.93
N ARG A 107 9.99 -7.83 15.58
CA ARG A 107 11.12 -7.31 16.38
C ARG A 107 10.69 -6.72 17.72
N ASP A 108 9.47 -6.17 17.80
CA ASP A 108 8.91 -5.72 19.09
C ASP A 108 8.63 -6.91 20.03
N LEU A 109 8.15 -8.03 19.49
CA LEU A 109 7.90 -9.27 20.25
C LEU A 109 9.21 -10.02 20.57
N HIS A 110 10.16 -10.04 19.62
CA HIS A 110 11.43 -10.77 19.69
C HIS A 110 12.63 -9.81 19.47
N PRO A 111 13.01 -9.00 20.48
CA PRO A 111 14.12 -8.05 20.33
C PRO A 111 15.42 -8.72 19.91
N GLY A 112 16.02 -8.25 18.82
CA GLY A 112 17.26 -8.79 18.26
C GLY A 112 17.08 -10.02 17.37
N ASP A 113 15.86 -10.47 17.11
CA ASP A 113 15.58 -11.58 16.19
C ASP A 113 15.47 -11.09 14.74
N ASP A 114 16.40 -11.56 13.90
CA ASP A 114 16.51 -11.21 12.48
C ASP A 114 15.85 -12.24 11.53
N ARG A 115 15.05 -13.18 12.05
CA ARG A 115 14.46 -14.24 11.24
C ARG A 115 13.30 -13.78 10.37
N VAL A 116 12.65 -12.65 10.67
CA VAL A 116 11.65 -12.03 9.78
C VAL A 116 12.25 -10.78 9.16
N VAL A 117 12.23 -10.70 7.82
CA VAL A 117 12.93 -9.66 7.04
C VAL A 117 12.01 -9.11 5.96
N ALA A 118 11.75 -7.82 5.95
CA ALA A 118 11.01 -7.17 4.88
C ALA A 118 11.92 -6.70 3.74
N VAL A 119 11.43 -6.84 2.51
CA VAL A 119 12.02 -6.28 1.30
C VAL A 119 10.96 -5.44 0.59
N MET A 120 11.15 -4.13 0.60
CA MET A 120 10.30 -3.20 -0.13
C MET A 120 10.91 -2.89 -1.50
N THR A 121 10.12 -3.04 -2.56
CA THR A 121 10.53 -2.65 -3.92
C THR A 121 10.99 -1.20 -3.94
N GLY A 122 12.20 -0.94 -4.47
CA GLY A 122 12.81 0.39 -4.49
C GLY A 122 13.50 0.80 -3.19
N GLY A 123 13.62 -0.13 -2.20
CA GLY A 123 14.26 0.13 -0.90
C GLY A 123 13.37 0.89 0.08
N GLU A 124 13.87 1.11 1.27
CA GLU A 124 13.05 1.67 2.37
C GLU A 124 12.83 3.19 2.28
N LEU A 125 13.54 3.91 1.41
CA LEU A 125 13.16 5.27 1.05
C LEU A 125 11.73 5.33 0.52
N ALA A 126 11.27 4.26 -0.16
CA ALA A 126 9.92 4.15 -0.69
C ALA A 126 8.81 4.19 0.38
N LEU A 127 9.17 3.98 1.66
CA LEU A 127 8.24 4.17 2.78
C LEU A 127 7.89 5.66 2.98
N GLY A 128 8.84 6.56 2.83
CA GLY A 128 8.63 8.00 2.97
C GLY A 128 8.22 8.69 1.66
N ARG A 129 8.82 8.26 0.55
CA ARG A 129 8.59 8.83 -0.79
C ARG A 129 8.46 7.70 -1.81
N ALA A 130 7.29 7.56 -2.42
CA ALA A 130 7.01 6.49 -3.38
C ALA A 130 8.03 6.44 -4.53
N VAL A 131 8.54 5.24 -4.83
CA VAL A 131 9.51 4.93 -5.90
C VAL A 131 8.86 3.94 -6.87
N GLU A 132 7.67 4.30 -7.38
CA GLU A 132 6.78 3.40 -8.11
C GLU A 132 7.34 2.91 -9.45
N HIS A 133 8.31 3.62 -10.04
CA HIS A 133 8.95 3.19 -11.29
C HIS A 133 9.63 1.81 -11.18
N PHE A 134 10.06 1.41 -9.99
CA PHE A 134 10.68 0.12 -9.75
C PHE A 134 9.70 -1.06 -9.86
N GLU A 135 8.40 -0.81 -9.75
CA GLU A 135 7.37 -1.85 -9.79
C GLU A 135 7.38 -2.66 -11.09
N ASP A 136 7.63 -1.99 -12.22
CA ASP A 136 7.56 -2.58 -13.56
C ASP A 136 8.77 -3.47 -13.94
N TYR A 137 9.82 -3.51 -13.10
CA TYR A 137 11.09 -4.16 -13.43
C TYR A 137 11.40 -5.34 -12.51
N PRO A 138 11.24 -6.60 -13.00
CA PRO A 138 11.55 -7.80 -12.22
C PRO A 138 13.03 -7.90 -11.84
N GLU A 139 13.94 -7.33 -12.63
CA GLU A 139 15.38 -7.35 -12.38
C GLU A 139 15.75 -6.59 -11.10
N GLY A 140 15.03 -5.49 -10.79
CA GLY A 140 15.23 -4.74 -9.55
C GLY A 140 14.88 -5.58 -8.31
N GLY A 141 13.75 -6.26 -8.34
CA GLY A 141 13.34 -7.17 -7.26
C GLY A 141 14.27 -8.38 -7.11
N ALA A 142 14.68 -8.97 -8.23
CA ALA A 142 15.64 -10.08 -8.25
C ALA A 142 16.97 -9.66 -7.62
N ARG A 143 17.47 -8.46 -7.93
CA ARG A 143 18.70 -7.92 -7.37
C ARG A 143 18.58 -7.68 -5.86
N GLN A 144 17.50 -7.05 -5.38
CA GLN A 144 17.27 -6.87 -3.93
C GLN A 144 17.28 -8.21 -3.18
N CYS A 145 16.62 -9.23 -3.75
CA CYS A 145 16.61 -10.60 -3.22
C CYS A 145 18.03 -11.21 -3.19
N ALA A 146 18.80 -11.03 -4.28
CA ALA A 146 20.17 -11.54 -4.39
C ALA A 146 21.12 -10.89 -3.37
N GLU A 147 21.04 -9.57 -3.18
CA GLU A 147 21.85 -8.81 -2.24
C GLU A 147 21.55 -9.18 -0.78
N LEU A 148 20.30 -9.58 -0.49
CA LEU A 148 19.93 -10.11 0.83
C LEU A 148 20.54 -11.51 1.10
N GLY A 149 21.13 -12.15 0.10
CA GLY A 149 21.76 -13.47 0.24
C GLY A 149 20.74 -14.58 0.49
N VAL A 150 19.55 -14.52 -0.12
CA VAL A 150 18.50 -15.53 0.02
C VAL A 150 19.03 -16.90 -0.43
N GLY A 151 18.71 -17.96 0.34
CA GLY A 151 19.21 -19.32 0.11
C GLY A 151 18.24 -20.42 0.52
N PRO A 152 18.67 -21.71 0.44
CA PRO A 152 17.80 -22.87 0.57
C PRO A 152 17.09 -23.04 1.93
N ALA A 153 17.60 -22.43 2.99
CA ALA A 153 16.99 -22.45 4.31
C ALA A 153 15.89 -21.39 4.47
N ASP A 154 15.84 -20.39 3.57
CA ASP A 154 14.91 -19.27 3.67
C ASP A 154 13.55 -19.60 3.03
N LEU A 155 12.52 -18.90 3.50
CA LEU A 155 11.20 -18.79 2.86
C LEU A 155 11.00 -17.36 2.36
N LEU A 156 10.69 -17.18 1.07
CA LEU A 156 10.21 -15.89 0.58
C LEU A 156 8.69 -15.92 0.45
N ILE A 157 8.02 -14.94 1.07
CA ILE A 157 6.58 -14.67 0.88
C ILE A 157 6.47 -13.43 -0.02
N GLY A 158 6.03 -13.64 -1.26
CA GLY A 158 5.75 -12.57 -2.22
C GLY A 158 4.32 -12.06 -2.01
N ILE A 159 4.16 -10.85 -1.48
CA ILE A 159 2.88 -10.27 -1.10
C ILE A 159 2.41 -9.32 -2.21
N THR A 160 1.37 -9.70 -2.94
CA THR A 160 0.86 -8.92 -4.08
C THR A 160 -0.61 -9.22 -4.37
N ALA A 161 -1.48 -8.25 -4.16
CA ALA A 161 -2.94 -8.42 -4.32
C ALA A 161 -3.35 -8.99 -5.67
N THR A 162 -2.69 -8.57 -6.75
CA THR A 162 -2.96 -8.99 -8.13
C THR A 162 -2.20 -10.23 -8.57
N GLY A 163 -1.21 -10.67 -7.80
CA GLY A 163 -0.36 -11.82 -8.15
C GLY A 163 0.69 -11.57 -9.23
N GLU A 164 0.79 -10.33 -9.75
CA GLU A 164 1.52 -10.06 -11.00
C GLU A 164 2.64 -9.03 -10.89
N THR A 165 2.76 -8.31 -9.77
CA THR A 165 3.71 -7.20 -9.61
C THR A 165 5.12 -7.62 -10.04
N ALA A 166 5.63 -7.01 -11.11
CA ALA A 166 6.82 -7.52 -11.81
C ALA A 166 8.05 -7.61 -10.88
N SER A 167 8.28 -6.59 -10.03
CA SER A 167 9.38 -6.60 -9.07
C SER A 167 9.28 -7.74 -8.04
N ILE A 168 8.06 -8.04 -7.56
CA ILE A 168 7.82 -9.14 -6.61
C ILE A 168 7.99 -10.49 -7.30
N VAL A 169 7.48 -10.63 -8.54
CA VAL A 169 7.71 -11.82 -9.38
C VAL A 169 9.22 -12.04 -9.58
N GLY A 170 9.98 -10.97 -9.82
CA GLY A 170 11.44 -11.03 -9.94
C GLY A 170 12.12 -11.53 -8.67
N SER A 171 11.73 -10.98 -7.48
CA SER A 171 12.24 -11.44 -6.18
C SER A 171 11.92 -12.91 -5.93
N ALA A 172 10.69 -13.34 -6.21
CA ALA A 172 10.22 -14.71 -6.01
C ALA A 172 10.95 -15.70 -6.93
N ALA A 173 11.12 -15.35 -8.22
CA ALA A 173 11.84 -16.17 -9.18
C ALA A 173 13.33 -16.31 -8.79
N GLU A 174 13.96 -15.25 -8.32
CA GLU A 174 15.35 -15.30 -7.85
C GLU A 174 15.49 -16.16 -6.59
N ALA A 175 14.59 -16.01 -5.60
CA ALA A 175 14.58 -16.85 -4.42
C ALA A 175 14.43 -18.35 -4.77
N SER A 176 13.50 -18.70 -5.67
CA SER A 176 13.32 -20.08 -6.14
C SER A 176 14.56 -20.62 -6.84
N ARG A 177 15.21 -19.81 -7.71
CA ARG A 177 16.48 -20.22 -8.38
C ARG A 177 17.62 -20.46 -7.38
N ARG A 178 17.63 -19.74 -6.26
CA ARG A 178 18.60 -19.93 -5.17
C ARG A 178 18.24 -21.08 -4.23
N GLY A 179 17.12 -21.78 -4.48
CA GLY A 179 16.69 -22.95 -3.71
C GLY A 179 15.81 -22.64 -2.51
N ALA A 180 15.45 -21.38 -2.26
CA ALA A 180 14.50 -21.01 -1.20
C ALA A 180 13.09 -21.52 -1.52
N ALA A 181 12.30 -21.79 -0.48
CA ALA A 181 10.86 -21.96 -0.63
C ALA A 181 10.21 -20.61 -0.97
N VAL A 182 9.15 -20.63 -1.78
CA VAL A 182 8.43 -19.39 -2.16
C VAL A 182 6.94 -19.61 -1.99
N THR A 183 6.27 -18.70 -1.29
CA THR A 183 4.81 -18.61 -1.25
C THR A 183 4.38 -17.26 -1.81
N MET A 184 3.60 -17.30 -2.90
CA MET A 184 2.94 -16.10 -3.42
C MET A 184 1.61 -15.93 -2.72
N LEU A 185 1.39 -14.80 -2.05
CA LEU A 185 0.15 -14.45 -1.37
C LEU A 185 -0.61 -13.44 -2.23
N ILE A 186 -1.82 -13.83 -2.69
CA ILE A 186 -2.58 -13.06 -3.68
C ILE A 186 -4.07 -12.95 -3.31
N CYS A 187 -4.75 -11.94 -3.81
CA CYS A 187 -6.18 -11.67 -3.55
C CYS A 187 -7.07 -11.89 -4.78
N VAL A 188 -6.62 -12.69 -5.73
CA VAL A 188 -7.35 -13.05 -6.95
C VAL A 188 -7.30 -14.57 -7.14
N PRO A 189 -8.20 -15.18 -7.94
CA PRO A 189 -8.08 -16.60 -8.30
C PRO A 189 -6.71 -16.91 -8.90
N LYS A 190 -6.04 -17.95 -8.41
CA LYS A 190 -4.64 -18.27 -8.77
C LYS A 190 -4.43 -18.59 -10.27
N GLU A 191 -5.50 -18.97 -10.97
CA GLU A 191 -5.48 -19.29 -12.38
C GLU A 191 -5.50 -18.05 -13.28
N LEU A 192 -5.96 -16.91 -12.79
CA LEU A 192 -6.15 -15.70 -13.60
C LEU A 192 -4.83 -15.04 -14.02
N PRO A 193 -3.87 -14.72 -13.11
CA PRO A 193 -2.63 -14.07 -13.53
C PRO A 193 -1.88 -14.87 -14.61
N PRO A 194 -1.62 -16.19 -14.44
CA PRO A 194 -0.89 -16.96 -15.45
C PRO A 194 -1.66 -17.17 -16.77
N SER A 195 -2.97 -16.97 -16.78
CA SER A 195 -3.77 -17.11 -18.01
C SER A 195 -3.42 -16.05 -19.07
N ARG A 196 -2.95 -14.87 -18.65
CA ARG A 196 -2.65 -13.73 -19.55
C ARG A 196 -1.24 -13.16 -19.38
N LEU A 197 -0.57 -13.43 -18.26
CA LEU A 197 0.71 -12.81 -17.91
C LEU A 197 1.82 -13.86 -17.93
N ASP A 198 2.77 -13.68 -18.85
CA ASP A 198 3.86 -14.64 -19.07
C ASP A 198 4.73 -14.78 -17.82
N ARG A 199 5.08 -13.66 -17.17
CA ARG A 199 5.88 -13.66 -15.93
C ARG A 199 5.25 -14.48 -14.81
N CYS A 200 3.89 -14.45 -14.71
CA CYS A 200 3.17 -15.24 -13.71
C CYS A 200 3.14 -16.72 -14.10
N ARG A 201 2.96 -17.03 -15.37
CA ARG A 201 2.99 -18.41 -15.89
C ARG A 201 4.34 -19.06 -15.63
N GLU A 202 5.41 -18.34 -15.89
CA GLU A 202 6.78 -18.80 -15.66
C GLU A 202 7.05 -19.02 -14.16
N LEU A 203 6.73 -18.03 -13.31
CA LEU A 203 6.94 -18.13 -11.86
C LEU A 203 6.14 -19.28 -11.24
N TYR A 204 4.84 -19.37 -11.54
CA TYR A 204 3.97 -20.35 -10.89
C TYR A 204 4.26 -21.79 -11.31
N ALA A 205 4.98 -21.98 -12.42
CA ALA A 205 5.51 -23.29 -12.86
C ALA A 205 6.86 -23.65 -12.23
N MET A 206 7.52 -22.71 -11.51
CA MET A 206 8.83 -22.98 -10.91
C MET A 206 8.73 -23.95 -9.73
N PRO A 207 9.76 -24.81 -9.52
CA PRO A 207 9.84 -25.63 -8.33
C PRO A 207 9.79 -24.81 -7.05
N ARG A 208 9.18 -25.35 -5.98
CA ARG A 208 9.09 -24.75 -4.64
C ARG A 208 8.22 -23.47 -4.55
N VAL A 209 7.52 -23.09 -5.62
CA VAL A 209 6.56 -21.99 -5.61
C VAL A 209 5.17 -22.52 -5.33
N THR A 210 4.55 -22.01 -4.27
CA THR A 210 3.13 -22.23 -3.92
C THR A 210 2.40 -20.91 -4.02
N VAL A 211 1.11 -20.94 -4.37
CA VAL A 211 0.26 -19.77 -4.44
C VAL A 211 -0.89 -19.92 -3.46
N LEU A 212 -0.91 -19.09 -2.41
CA LEU A 212 -2.04 -18.94 -1.50
C LEU A 212 -2.92 -17.80 -2.02
N ALA A 213 -4.11 -18.15 -2.46
CA ALA A 213 -5.05 -17.22 -3.08
C ALA A 213 -6.25 -16.95 -2.16
N MET A 214 -6.69 -15.68 -2.13
CA MET A 214 -7.86 -15.21 -1.38
C MET A 214 -8.87 -14.54 -2.33
N PRO A 215 -9.47 -15.28 -3.28
CA PRO A 215 -10.30 -14.71 -4.36
C PRO A 215 -11.56 -14.01 -3.85
N GLY A 216 -12.05 -14.37 -2.66
CA GLY A 216 -13.20 -13.73 -2.03
C GLY A 216 -12.98 -12.26 -1.62
N CYS A 217 -11.74 -11.75 -1.70
CA CYS A 217 -11.42 -10.35 -1.44
C CYS A 217 -12.18 -9.41 -2.41
N GLY A 218 -12.28 -9.78 -3.69
CA GLY A 218 -12.97 -8.98 -4.71
C GLY A 218 -12.33 -7.61 -4.99
N GLY A 219 -13.13 -6.67 -5.45
CA GLY A 219 -12.72 -5.28 -5.67
C GLY A 219 -12.56 -4.49 -4.37
N MET A 220 -11.60 -3.58 -4.34
CA MET A 220 -11.32 -2.74 -3.15
C MET A 220 -12.40 -1.69 -2.94
N ALA A 221 -12.60 -1.23 -1.70
CA ALA A 221 -13.53 -0.16 -1.37
C ALA A 221 -13.28 1.11 -2.20
N ILE A 222 -12.03 1.45 -2.43
CA ILE A 222 -11.60 2.39 -3.47
C ILE A 222 -10.98 1.55 -4.58
N SER A 223 -11.58 1.59 -5.76
CA SER A 223 -11.22 0.71 -6.89
C SER A 223 -9.71 0.77 -7.20
N GLY A 224 -9.05 -0.38 -7.17
CA GLY A 224 -7.62 -0.54 -7.40
C GLY A 224 -6.70 -0.08 -6.25
N SER A 225 -7.24 0.39 -5.12
CA SER A 225 -6.44 0.80 -3.95
C SER A 225 -6.13 -0.42 -3.06
N THR A 226 -5.05 -1.11 -3.36
CA THR A 226 -4.64 -2.36 -2.69
C THR A 226 -4.30 -2.19 -1.20
N ARG A 227 -4.10 -0.96 -0.71
CA ARG A 227 -3.94 -0.67 0.72
C ARG A 227 -5.19 -0.96 1.57
N MET A 228 -6.35 -1.18 0.93
CA MET A 228 -7.63 -1.45 1.58
C MET A 228 -7.76 -2.95 1.97
N GLN A 229 -8.75 -3.67 1.44
CA GLN A 229 -9.13 -5.02 1.82
C GLN A 229 -8.04 -6.07 1.57
N SER A 230 -7.33 -5.98 0.42
CA SER A 230 -6.26 -6.93 0.13
C SER A 230 -5.13 -6.84 1.15
N ALA A 231 -4.61 -5.64 1.44
CA ALA A 231 -3.56 -5.47 2.45
C ALA A 231 -4.01 -5.91 3.86
N THR A 232 -5.32 -5.80 4.18
CA THR A 232 -5.90 -6.31 5.42
C THR A 232 -5.77 -7.85 5.50
N LEU A 233 -6.19 -8.56 4.45
CA LEU A 233 -6.11 -10.03 4.41
C LEU A 233 -4.66 -10.51 4.37
N GLU A 234 -3.82 -9.87 3.55
CA GLU A 234 -2.41 -10.21 3.42
C GLU A 234 -1.66 -10.06 4.75
N MET A 235 -1.90 -8.96 5.47
CA MET A 235 -1.34 -8.75 6.82
C MET A 235 -1.80 -9.85 7.78
N LEU A 236 -3.10 -10.15 7.83
CA LEU A 236 -3.66 -11.14 8.75
C LEU A 236 -3.13 -12.55 8.49
N VAL A 237 -3.01 -12.97 7.22
CA VAL A 237 -2.52 -14.31 6.86
C VAL A 237 -1.04 -14.44 7.21
N VAL A 238 -0.21 -13.43 6.95
CA VAL A 238 1.22 -13.47 7.31
C VAL A 238 1.41 -13.47 8.82
N CYS A 239 0.72 -12.58 9.55
CA CYS A 239 0.78 -12.54 11.01
C CYS A 239 0.30 -13.87 11.63
N ALA A 240 -0.81 -14.45 11.13
CA ALA A 240 -1.31 -15.73 11.58
C ALA A 240 -0.26 -16.86 11.42
N ALA A 241 0.41 -16.93 10.27
CA ALA A 241 1.45 -17.92 10.01
C ALA A 241 2.66 -17.74 10.95
N LEU A 242 3.08 -16.50 11.22
CA LEU A 242 4.18 -16.18 12.13
C LEU A 242 3.81 -16.51 13.59
N GLU A 243 2.64 -16.07 14.05
CA GLU A 243 2.17 -16.34 15.42
C GLU A 243 1.96 -17.84 15.66
N ARG A 244 1.46 -18.58 14.66
CA ARG A 244 1.33 -20.04 14.74
C ARG A 244 2.68 -20.73 14.87
N ALA A 245 3.67 -20.29 14.10
CA ALA A 245 5.04 -20.83 14.18
C ALA A 245 5.71 -20.51 15.54
N ASP A 246 5.28 -19.44 16.21
CA ASP A 246 5.70 -19.05 17.56
C ASP A 246 4.83 -19.72 18.68
N GLY A 247 3.91 -20.61 18.30
CA GLY A 247 3.11 -21.43 19.23
C GLY A 247 1.77 -20.83 19.65
N ALA A 248 1.34 -19.70 19.05
CA ALA A 248 0.05 -19.09 19.37
C ALA A 248 -1.13 -19.85 18.73
N ASP A 249 -2.30 -19.76 19.36
CA ASP A 249 -3.57 -20.20 18.76
C ASP A 249 -4.15 -19.07 17.90
N ILE A 250 -4.38 -19.38 16.63
CA ILE A 250 -4.94 -18.46 15.63
C ILE A 250 -6.36 -18.83 15.19
N SER A 251 -6.96 -19.84 15.81
CA SER A 251 -8.27 -20.38 15.41
C SER A 251 -9.39 -19.35 15.46
N ASP A 252 -9.28 -18.34 16.30
CA ASP A 252 -10.26 -17.26 16.49
C ASP A 252 -9.96 -15.98 15.68
N TYR A 253 -8.94 -15.98 14.80
CA TYR A 253 -8.59 -14.82 13.96
C TYR A 253 -9.78 -14.27 13.14
N PRO A 254 -10.59 -15.11 12.47
CA PRO A 254 -11.76 -14.63 11.75
C PRO A 254 -12.80 -13.97 12.67
N GLU A 255 -12.98 -14.50 13.89
CA GLU A 255 -13.89 -13.91 14.87
C GLU A 255 -13.34 -12.59 15.44
N LYS A 256 -12.04 -12.50 15.72
CA LYS A 256 -11.38 -11.25 16.11
C LYS A 256 -11.57 -10.16 15.04
N LEU A 257 -11.40 -10.52 13.74
CA LEU A 257 -11.67 -9.59 12.63
C LEU A 257 -13.13 -9.17 12.57
N ARG A 258 -14.07 -10.13 12.76
CA ARG A 258 -15.50 -9.84 12.77
C ARG A 258 -15.87 -8.84 13.88
N ARG A 259 -15.33 -9.04 15.09
CA ARG A 259 -15.57 -8.16 16.25
C ARG A 259 -15.02 -6.75 16.00
N LEU A 260 -13.79 -6.64 15.53
CA LEU A 260 -13.17 -5.36 15.22
C LEU A 260 -13.98 -4.60 14.14
N THR A 261 -14.29 -5.25 13.02
CA THR A 261 -15.02 -4.60 11.91
C THR A 261 -16.46 -4.27 12.29
N ALA A 262 -17.14 -5.10 13.10
CA ALA A 262 -18.46 -4.79 13.63
C ALA A 262 -18.43 -3.55 14.55
N SER A 263 -17.40 -3.41 15.39
CA SER A 263 -17.25 -2.23 16.25
C SER A 263 -17.04 -0.94 15.45
N LEU A 264 -16.33 -0.98 14.32
CA LEU A 264 -16.17 0.17 13.42
C LEU A 264 -17.51 0.62 12.81
N LEU A 265 -18.47 -0.31 12.63
CA LEU A 265 -19.80 -0.02 12.09
C LEU A 265 -20.78 0.54 13.13
N LEU A 266 -20.44 0.59 14.42
CA LEU A 266 -21.32 1.18 15.43
C LEU A 266 -21.57 2.67 15.13
N PRO A 267 -22.83 3.15 15.26
CA PRO A 267 -23.17 4.52 14.92
C PRO A 267 -22.33 5.57 15.66
N GLU A 268 -22.06 5.36 16.96
CA GLU A 268 -21.25 6.26 17.79
C GLU A 268 -19.79 6.34 17.30
N ASN A 269 -19.20 5.22 16.88
CA ASN A 269 -17.83 5.18 16.36
C ASN A 269 -17.73 5.85 15.00
N ARG A 270 -18.71 5.61 14.10
CA ARG A 270 -18.78 6.28 12.81
C ARG A 270 -19.00 7.79 12.96
N ALA A 271 -19.81 8.21 13.92
CA ALA A 271 -20.04 9.62 14.21
C ALA A 271 -18.76 10.29 14.72
N ALA A 272 -18.03 9.68 15.66
CA ALA A 272 -16.78 10.21 16.18
C ALA A 272 -15.69 10.30 15.10
N LEU A 273 -15.46 9.22 14.35
CA LEU A 273 -14.47 9.18 13.27
C LEU A 273 -14.86 10.13 12.11
N GLY A 274 -16.15 10.23 11.80
CA GLY A 274 -16.70 11.17 10.83
C GLY A 274 -16.50 12.62 11.24
N GLY A 275 -16.66 12.94 12.51
CA GLY A 275 -16.39 14.28 13.05
C GLY A 275 -14.93 14.70 12.85
N TYR A 276 -13.97 13.81 13.12
CA TYR A 276 -12.56 14.10 12.81
C TYR A 276 -12.30 14.24 11.31
N LEU A 277 -12.86 13.33 10.51
CA LEU A 277 -12.75 13.37 9.03
C LEU A 277 -13.24 14.72 8.48
N ASP A 278 -14.35 15.25 9.01
CA ASP A 278 -14.88 16.55 8.61
C ASP A 278 -13.89 17.68 8.93
N CYS A 279 -13.27 17.64 10.12
CA CYS A 279 -12.22 18.59 10.48
C CYS A 279 -11.01 18.51 9.55
N GLU A 280 -10.52 17.30 9.25
CA GLU A 280 -9.36 17.13 8.37
C GLU A 280 -9.68 17.58 6.94
N ALA A 281 -10.88 17.28 6.43
CA ALA A 281 -11.33 17.74 5.11
C ALA A 281 -11.42 19.27 5.05
N GLU A 282 -11.90 19.93 6.11
CA GLU A 282 -11.93 21.39 6.22
C GLU A 282 -10.51 21.98 6.24
N TYR A 283 -9.60 21.40 7.04
CA TYR A 283 -8.21 21.84 7.11
C TYR A 283 -7.52 21.72 5.74
N SER A 284 -7.63 20.57 5.11
CA SER A 284 -7.05 20.33 3.77
C SER A 284 -7.68 21.22 2.70
N GLY A 285 -8.98 21.46 2.75
CA GLY A 285 -9.70 22.36 1.84
C GLY A 285 -9.26 23.83 1.98
N LYS A 286 -8.81 24.22 3.17
CA LYS A 286 -8.22 25.54 3.46
C LYS A 286 -6.69 25.57 3.25
N HIS A 287 -6.10 24.50 2.72
CA HIS A 287 -4.65 24.35 2.53
C HIS A 287 -3.83 24.46 3.83
N LEU A 288 -4.41 24.13 4.97
CA LEU A 288 -3.69 24.04 6.23
C LEU A 288 -2.88 22.74 6.28
N LEU A 289 -1.68 22.82 6.83
CA LEU A 289 -0.82 21.66 7.03
C LEU A 289 -1.18 20.96 8.34
N ILE A 290 -1.09 19.62 8.34
CA ILE A 290 -1.37 18.78 9.51
C ILE A 290 -0.11 17.96 9.83
N ASP A 291 0.32 18.00 11.10
CA ASP A 291 1.34 17.12 11.65
C ASP A 291 0.69 16.11 12.60
N TYR A 292 0.66 14.85 12.22
CA TYR A 292 0.25 13.75 13.08
C TYR A 292 1.35 13.42 14.09
N LEU A 293 0.95 13.25 15.35
CA LEU A 293 1.81 12.91 16.49
C LEU A 293 1.33 11.56 17.07
N PRO A 294 1.70 10.43 16.44
CA PRO A 294 1.09 9.14 16.77
C PRO A 294 1.86 8.35 17.85
N GLY A 295 2.99 8.85 18.37
CA GLY A 295 3.77 8.16 19.37
C GLY A 295 4.17 6.74 18.93
N PHE A 296 3.75 5.71 19.67
CA PHE A 296 4.04 4.31 19.35
C PHE A 296 3.59 3.90 17.93
N TRP A 297 2.48 4.46 17.43
CA TRP A 297 1.87 4.13 16.13
C TRP A 297 2.51 4.87 14.95
N LEU A 298 3.75 5.36 15.12
CA LEU A 298 4.45 6.16 14.11
C LEU A 298 4.48 5.47 12.75
N LEU A 299 4.86 4.19 12.70
CA LEU A 299 4.97 3.43 11.46
C LEU A 299 3.59 3.17 10.81
N ASP A 300 2.57 2.87 11.61
CA ASP A 300 1.19 2.63 11.12
C ASP A 300 0.62 3.86 10.43
N VAL A 301 0.75 5.03 11.08
CA VAL A 301 0.27 6.29 10.55
C VAL A 301 1.11 6.76 9.36
N LEU A 302 2.42 6.52 9.39
CA LEU A 302 3.31 6.79 8.27
C LEU A 302 2.93 5.96 7.03
N ASN A 303 2.58 4.69 7.21
CA ASN A 303 2.13 3.80 6.14
C ASN A 303 0.90 4.36 5.39
N ASP A 304 -0.11 4.87 6.10
CA ASP A 304 -1.26 5.51 5.47
C ASP A 304 -0.87 6.85 4.82
N THR A 305 -0.16 7.70 5.57
CA THR A 305 0.08 9.09 5.18
C THR A 305 0.97 9.18 3.93
N SER A 306 1.98 8.32 3.82
CA SER A 306 2.90 8.27 2.68
C SER A 306 2.32 7.58 1.43
N GLU A 307 1.17 6.90 1.54
CA GLU A 307 0.41 6.35 0.41
C GLU A 307 -0.53 7.37 -0.25
N ARG A 308 -0.85 8.48 0.44
CA ARG A 308 -1.76 9.50 -0.11
C ARG A 308 -1.21 10.19 -1.36
N PRO A 309 0.09 10.55 -1.45
CA PRO A 309 0.67 11.19 -2.63
C PRO A 309 0.50 10.41 -3.93
N PRO A 310 0.91 9.15 -4.04
CA PRO A 310 0.75 8.40 -5.28
C PRO A 310 -0.72 8.07 -5.59
N THR A 311 -1.53 7.82 -4.57
CA THR A 311 -2.94 7.43 -4.73
C THR A 311 -3.82 8.58 -5.17
N PHE A 312 -3.59 9.80 -4.65
CA PHE A 312 -4.48 10.94 -4.81
C PHE A 312 -3.80 12.18 -5.37
N LYS A 313 -2.56 12.07 -5.84
CA LYS A 313 -1.76 13.18 -6.40
C LYS A 313 -1.74 14.41 -5.48
N VAL A 314 -1.43 14.17 -4.20
CA VAL A 314 -1.12 15.23 -3.23
C VAL A 314 0.40 15.36 -3.07
N PRO A 315 0.92 16.47 -2.51
CA PRO A 315 2.37 16.62 -2.30
C PRO A 315 2.96 15.51 -1.43
N ALA A 316 4.07 14.92 -1.87
CA ALA A 316 4.83 13.92 -1.12
C ALA A 316 5.60 14.54 0.05
N PHE A 317 6.19 13.71 0.89
CA PHE A 317 7.10 14.18 1.93
C PHE A 317 8.34 14.81 1.30
N ALA A 318 8.56 16.09 1.61
CA ALA A 318 9.72 16.83 1.14
C ALA A 318 10.96 16.53 1.99
N SER A 319 12.14 16.60 1.38
CA SER A 319 13.40 16.55 2.09
C SER A 319 13.64 17.87 2.84
N ARG A 320 14.29 17.79 4.02
CA ARG A 320 14.63 18.96 4.82
C ARG A 320 15.45 19.96 4.01
N GLY A 321 15.06 21.23 4.08
CA GLY A 321 15.71 22.32 3.39
C GLY A 321 15.27 22.49 1.93
N ASP A 322 14.41 21.65 1.41
CA ASP A 322 13.76 21.87 0.11
C ASP A 322 12.53 22.77 0.30
N LEU A 323 12.78 24.07 0.43
CA LEU A 323 11.74 25.09 0.62
C LEU A 323 10.92 25.35 -0.66
N ALA A 324 11.40 24.88 -1.82
CA ALA A 324 10.69 25.02 -3.08
C ALA A 324 9.68 23.89 -3.31
N ALA A 325 9.84 22.75 -2.64
CA ALA A 325 8.90 21.63 -2.77
C ALA A 325 7.55 21.97 -2.11
N PRO A 326 6.43 21.62 -2.78
CA PRO A 326 5.11 21.70 -2.15
C PRO A 326 5.08 20.84 -0.87
N GLN A 327 4.62 21.43 0.24
CA GLN A 327 4.56 20.71 1.51
C GLN A 327 3.45 19.67 1.53
N SER A 328 3.72 18.49 2.07
CA SER A 328 2.72 17.45 2.30
C SER A 328 1.59 17.98 3.19
N TRP A 329 0.35 17.77 2.77
CA TRP A 329 -0.83 18.23 3.53
C TRP A 329 -0.90 17.59 4.91
N CYS A 330 -0.61 16.27 4.97
CA CYS A 330 -0.49 15.54 6.22
C CYS A 330 0.92 14.97 6.31
N PHE A 331 1.56 15.18 7.45
CA PHE A 331 2.89 14.72 7.76
C PHE A 331 2.90 13.93 9.05
N VAL A 332 3.95 13.18 9.34
CA VAL A 332 4.04 12.36 10.56
C VAL A 332 5.30 12.74 11.31
N ARG A 333 5.18 12.96 12.62
CA ARG A 333 6.29 13.44 13.44
C ARG A 333 6.44 12.62 14.73
N ASP A 334 7.67 12.26 15.03
CA ASP A 334 8.11 11.83 16.36
C ASP A 334 8.74 13.03 17.07
N MET A 335 8.04 13.57 18.06
CA MET A 335 8.50 14.77 18.78
C MET A 335 9.50 14.47 19.91
N GLU A 336 9.80 13.20 20.16
CA GLU A 336 10.71 12.78 21.24
C GLU A 336 12.14 12.51 20.73
N HIS A 337 12.29 12.16 19.43
CA HIS A 337 13.54 11.70 18.87
C HIS A 337 13.95 12.50 17.64
N SER A 338 15.27 12.50 17.35
CA SER A 338 15.80 13.04 16.10
C SER A 338 15.32 12.24 14.88
N THR A 339 15.33 12.84 13.68
CA THR A 339 14.92 12.15 12.44
C THR A 339 15.63 10.81 12.22
N PRO A 340 16.96 10.69 12.32
CA PRO A 340 17.61 9.39 12.16
C PRO A 340 17.15 8.35 13.19
N GLU A 341 16.89 8.78 14.40
CA GLU A 341 16.44 7.92 15.49
C GLU A 341 14.96 7.50 15.30
N ALA A 342 14.11 8.43 14.90
CA ALA A 342 12.72 8.14 14.55
C ALA A 342 12.61 7.11 13.43
N TRP A 343 13.44 7.20 12.38
CA TRP A 343 13.49 6.18 11.33
C TRP A 343 13.99 4.82 11.84
N ARG A 344 15.04 4.77 12.66
CA ARG A 344 15.50 3.51 13.29
C ARG A 344 14.41 2.89 14.15
N ARG A 345 13.66 3.71 14.88
CA ARG A 345 12.51 3.26 15.67
C ARG A 345 11.37 2.72 14.80
N CYS A 346 11.09 3.32 13.64
CA CYS A 346 10.14 2.76 12.67
C CYS A 346 10.51 1.34 12.26
N PHE A 347 11.77 1.11 11.92
CA PHE A 347 12.25 -0.20 11.44
C PHE A 347 12.65 -1.17 12.56
N ARG A 348 12.80 -0.70 13.81
CA ARG A 348 13.41 -1.46 14.93
C ARG A 348 14.84 -1.94 14.60
N ARG A 349 15.51 -1.29 13.65
CA ARG A 349 16.87 -1.57 13.15
C ARG A 349 17.37 -0.40 12.28
N GLU A 350 18.60 -0.52 11.77
CA GLU A 350 19.06 0.38 10.71
C GLU A 350 18.25 0.21 9.42
N PRO A 351 17.98 1.29 8.68
CA PRO A 351 17.28 1.22 7.40
C PRO A 351 18.04 0.38 6.36
N ARG A 352 17.28 -0.39 5.55
CA ARG A 352 17.78 -1.11 4.36
C ARG A 352 17.44 -0.32 3.11
N CYS A 353 18.26 0.64 2.77
CA CYS A 353 18.13 1.47 1.57
C CYS A 353 18.96 0.91 0.41
N ILE A 354 18.73 1.42 -0.79
CA ILE A 354 19.46 1.00 -2.00
C ILE A 354 20.63 1.96 -2.23
N GLU A 355 21.84 1.38 -2.37
CA GLU A 355 23.08 2.11 -2.65
C GLU A 355 23.65 1.74 -4.05
N TRP A 356 22.75 1.51 -5.04
CA TRP A 356 23.17 1.11 -6.37
C TRP A 356 23.78 2.26 -7.16
N ARG A 357 24.87 1.96 -7.90
CA ARG A 357 25.57 2.90 -8.77
C ARG A 357 25.13 2.73 -10.22
N ALA A 358 25.54 3.62 -11.10
CA ALA A 358 25.23 3.57 -12.53
C ALA A 358 25.58 2.22 -13.18
N ALA A 359 26.72 1.61 -12.80
CA ALA A 359 27.13 0.29 -13.27
C ALA A 359 26.16 -0.82 -12.84
N ASP A 360 25.57 -0.70 -11.66
CA ASP A 360 24.60 -1.66 -11.14
C ASP A 360 23.31 -1.62 -11.94
N TYR A 361 22.81 -0.42 -12.26
CA TYR A 361 21.65 -0.25 -13.15
C TYR A 361 21.94 -0.75 -14.57
N ALA A 362 23.10 -0.43 -15.12
CA ALA A 362 23.52 -0.88 -16.47
C ALA A 362 23.55 -2.41 -16.58
N ALA A 363 23.84 -3.13 -15.50
CA ALA A 363 23.87 -4.59 -15.45
C ALA A 363 22.48 -5.24 -15.34
N MET A 364 21.41 -4.47 -15.08
CA MET A 364 20.07 -5.00 -14.84
C MET A 364 19.16 -5.08 -16.09
N GLY A 365 19.72 -5.16 -17.30
CA GLY A 365 18.92 -5.33 -18.51
C GLY A 365 17.89 -4.21 -18.72
N ALA A 366 16.59 -4.56 -18.73
CA ALA A 366 15.52 -3.58 -18.94
C ALA A 366 15.43 -2.53 -17.82
N ALA A 367 15.79 -2.89 -16.60
CA ALA A 367 15.82 -1.99 -15.45
C ALA A 367 16.92 -0.91 -15.52
N ALA A 368 17.85 -0.99 -16.48
CA ALA A 368 18.81 0.09 -16.76
C ALA A 368 18.10 1.43 -17.05
N ARG A 369 16.86 1.38 -17.55
CA ARG A 369 16.01 2.56 -17.79
C ARG A 369 15.72 3.38 -16.53
N LEU A 370 15.76 2.76 -15.36
CA LEU A 370 15.57 3.46 -14.09
C LEU A 370 16.62 4.57 -13.86
N ALA A 371 17.80 4.44 -14.47
CA ALA A 371 18.89 5.42 -14.37
C ALA A 371 19.07 6.30 -15.62
N GLU A 372 18.20 6.22 -16.64
CA GLU A 372 18.33 7.00 -17.89
C GLU A 372 18.32 8.53 -17.65
N LYS A 373 17.63 9.00 -16.63
CA LYS A 373 17.55 10.42 -16.23
C LYS A 373 18.51 10.78 -15.08
N GLY A 374 19.44 9.91 -14.78
CA GLY A 374 20.32 9.98 -13.61
C GLY A 374 20.06 8.83 -12.65
N VAL A 375 21.10 8.46 -11.90
CA VAL A 375 20.99 7.40 -10.88
C VAL A 375 20.00 7.84 -9.79
N PRO A 376 18.95 7.08 -9.49
CA PRO A 376 18.02 7.43 -8.42
C PRO A 376 18.75 7.48 -7.07
N GLU A 377 18.52 8.56 -6.31
CA GLU A 377 19.06 8.70 -4.95
C GLU A 377 18.11 7.99 -3.98
N LEU A 378 18.48 6.77 -3.57
CA LEU A 378 17.66 5.87 -2.73
C LEU A 378 18.37 5.47 -1.43
N SER A 379 19.42 6.21 -1.06
CA SER A 379 20.28 5.92 0.08
C SER A 379 19.60 6.18 1.43
N ALA A 380 20.20 5.63 2.48
CA ALA A 380 19.81 5.94 3.86
C ALA A 380 20.03 7.42 4.19
N ALA A 381 21.04 8.06 3.59
CA ALA A 381 21.28 9.50 3.74
C ALA A 381 20.09 10.31 3.22
N GLU A 382 19.50 9.94 2.07
CA GLU A 382 18.31 10.61 1.53
C GLU A 382 17.07 10.31 2.38
N LEU A 383 16.92 9.09 2.91
CA LEU A 383 15.82 8.78 3.85
C LEU A 383 15.87 9.71 5.08
N PHE A 384 17.07 9.90 5.66
CA PHE A 384 17.25 10.76 6.84
C PHE A 384 17.06 12.26 6.54
N ARG A 385 16.93 12.65 5.29
CA ARG A 385 16.50 14.01 4.91
C ARG A 385 14.98 14.20 4.97
N ILE A 386 14.20 13.14 5.06
CA ILE A 386 12.75 13.23 5.30
C ILE A 386 12.53 13.40 6.80
N PRO A 387 12.17 14.61 7.29
CA PRO A 387 12.35 15.01 8.69
C PRO A 387 11.17 14.60 9.60
N ILE A 388 11.01 13.30 9.85
CA ILE A 388 9.95 12.78 10.73
C ILE A 388 10.25 12.94 12.24
N GLY A 389 11.40 13.49 12.62
CA GLY A 389 11.83 13.68 14.00
C GLY A 389 11.39 15.03 14.60
N ASN A 390 12.01 15.39 15.72
CA ASN A 390 11.69 16.57 16.55
C ASN A 390 12.34 17.87 16.06
N GLU A 391 13.05 17.85 14.94
CA GLU A 391 13.69 19.06 14.40
C GLU A 391 12.66 20.15 14.08
N GLU A 392 13.06 21.39 14.28
CA GLU A 392 12.27 22.53 13.83
C GLU A 392 12.19 22.56 12.30
N LEU A 393 10.99 22.70 11.78
CA LEU A 393 10.68 22.81 10.36
C LEU A 393 9.99 24.14 10.10
N PRO A 394 10.75 25.20 9.71
CA PRO A 394 10.17 26.52 9.46
C PRO A 394 9.04 26.49 8.43
N GLU A 395 9.16 25.63 7.42
CA GLU A 395 8.15 25.41 6.38
C GLU A 395 6.84 24.81 6.90
N ARG A 396 6.84 24.28 8.13
CA ARG A 396 5.67 23.71 8.81
C ARG A 396 5.35 24.40 10.15
N ALA A 397 5.90 25.57 10.41
CA ALA A 397 5.72 26.29 11.69
C ALA A 397 4.25 26.54 12.07
N GLY A 398 3.36 26.65 11.07
CA GLY A 398 1.91 26.82 11.25
C GLY A 398 1.10 25.52 11.15
N ALA A 399 1.72 24.35 11.08
CA ALA A 399 1.00 23.09 10.95
C ALA A 399 0.15 22.79 12.19
N LEU A 400 -1.07 22.32 11.96
CA LEU A 400 -1.97 21.87 13.00
C LEU A 400 -1.49 20.52 13.55
N ARG A 401 -1.34 20.43 14.86
CA ARG A 401 -0.89 19.19 15.51
C ARG A 401 -2.08 18.32 15.87
N VAL A 402 -2.04 17.05 15.45
CA VAL A 402 -3.09 16.06 15.73
C VAL A 402 -2.46 14.86 16.42
N GLY A 403 -2.77 14.68 17.70
CA GLY A 403 -2.39 13.48 18.44
C GLY A 403 -3.21 12.28 17.96
N ILE A 404 -2.56 11.12 17.82
CA ILE A 404 -3.22 9.83 17.50
C ILE A 404 -2.83 8.84 18.57
N SER A 405 -3.80 8.18 19.19
CA SER A 405 -3.55 7.18 20.22
C SER A 405 -4.56 6.03 20.16
N LEU A 406 -4.12 4.86 20.61
CA LEU A 406 -4.97 3.70 20.87
C LEU A 406 -4.64 3.19 22.28
N SER A 407 -5.64 3.22 23.16
CA SER A 407 -5.46 2.74 24.52
C SER A 407 -5.56 1.22 24.62
N PRO A 408 -5.04 0.59 25.71
CA PRO A 408 -5.18 -0.86 25.94
C PRO A 408 -6.63 -1.34 26.00
N GLU A 409 -7.57 -0.44 26.33
CA GLU A 409 -9.01 -0.75 26.38
C GLU A 409 -9.69 -0.60 25.01
N GLY A 410 -8.93 -0.40 23.93
CA GLY A 410 -9.42 -0.31 22.57
C GLY A 410 -10.03 1.07 22.24
N VAL A 411 -9.68 2.15 22.94
CA VAL A 411 -10.15 3.49 22.59
C VAL A 411 -9.16 4.14 21.63
N PHE A 412 -9.56 4.25 20.38
CA PHE A 412 -8.82 5.01 19.35
C PHE A 412 -9.21 6.48 19.45
N THR A 413 -8.24 7.39 19.45
CA THR A 413 -8.50 8.83 19.65
C THR A 413 -7.68 9.70 18.68
N PHE A 414 -8.36 10.66 18.05
CA PHE A 414 -7.76 11.84 17.44
C PHE A 414 -7.90 13.04 18.37
N SER A 415 -6.77 13.66 18.73
CA SER A 415 -6.74 14.92 19.52
C SER A 415 -6.30 16.06 18.59
N ALA A 416 -7.27 16.78 18.05
CA ALA A 416 -7.08 17.88 17.11
C ALA A 416 -7.37 19.25 17.78
N PRO A 417 -6.93 20.38 17.19
CA PRO A 417 -7.28 21.70 17.69
C PRO A 417 -8.80 21.94 17.78
N ALA A 418 -9.59 21.32 16.91
CA ALA A 418 -11.05 21.42 16.92
C ALA A 418 -11.73 20.59 18.03
N GLY A 419 -11.01 19.67 18.68
CA GLY A 419 -11.56 18.80 19.73
C GLY A 419 -10.97 17.40 19.72
N THR A 420 -11.53 16.56 20.60
CA THR A 420 -11.14 15.15 20.75
C THR A 420 -12.25 14.26 20.18
N PHE A 421 -11.86 13.31 19.34
CA PHE A 421 -12.75 12.36 18.66
C PHE A 421 -12.32 10.95 19.02
N SER A 422 -13.15 10.21 19.74
CA SER A 422 -12.80 8.88 20.26
C SER A 422 -13.80 7.83 19.81
N ALA A 423 -13.27 6.70 19.30
CA ALA A 423 -14.02 5.51 18.93
C ALA A 423 -13.59 4.33 19.81
N ARG A 424 -14.55 3.60 20.39
CA ARG A 424 -14.26 2.39 21.16
C ARG A 424 -14.35 1.17 20.25
N LEU A 425 -13.22 0.54 20.01
CA LEU A 425 -13.08 -0.60 19.11
C LEU A 425 -12.96 -1.91 19.91
N ASP A 426 -13.57 -2.98 19.40
CA ASP A 426 -13.48 -4.30 20.00
C ASP A 426 -12.25 -5.03 19.45
N ILE A 427 -11.12 -4.82 20.11
CA ILE A 427 -9.80 -5.31 19.72
C ILE A 427 -9.41 -6.47 20.64
N ALA A 428 -9.28 -7.66 20.08
CA ALA A 428 -8.77 -8.80 20.81
C ALA A 428 -7.24 -8.88 20.74
N PRO A 429 -6.55 -9.13 21.85
CA PRO A 429 -5.09 -9.20 21.86
C PRO A 429 -4.56 -10.39 21.09
N THR A 430 -3.38 -10.22 20.48
CA THR A 430 -2.57 -11.29 19.88
C THR A 430 -1.10 -11.06 20.21
N ALA A 431 -0.25 -12.07 20.00
CA ALA A 431 1.17 -11.98 20.35
C ALA A 431 1.88 -10.82 19.60
N LEU A 432 1.65 -10.71 18.31
CA LEU A 432 2.21 -9.63 17.48
C LEU A 432 1.41 -8.32 17.57
N ARG A 433 0.37 -8.24 18.42
CA ARG A 433 -0.55 -7.09 18.47
C ARG A 433 -1.25 -6.82 17.12
N THR A 434 -1.45 -7.86 16.33
CA THR A 434 -1.95 -7.78 14.95
C THR A 434 -3.22 -6.96 14.83
N PHE A 435 -4.18 -7.14 15.74
CA PHE A 435 -5.47 -6.44 15.66
C PHE A 435 -5.42 -4.99 16.15
N GLU A 436 -4.47 -4.63 17.02
CA GLU A 436 -4.21 -3.22 17.36
C GLU A 436 -3.63 -2.47 16.15
N HIS A 437 -2.59 -3.00 15.50
CA HIS A 437 -2.03 -2.43 14.28
C HIS A 437 -3.06 -2.39 13.14
N LEU A 438 -3.87 -3.45 12.99
CA LEU A 438 -4.96 -3.48 12.03
C LEU A 438 -6.02 -2.41 12.32
N ALA A 439 -6.40 -2.19 13.58
CA ALA A 439 -7.36 -1.16 13.96
C ALA A 439 -6.88 0.24 13.55
N VAL A 440 -5.61 0.57 13.83
CA VAL A 440 -5.00 1.84 13.38
C VAL A 440 -5.04 1.95 11.86
N LYS A 441 -4.64 0.89 11.14
CA LYS A 441 -4.68 0.83 9.67
C LYS A 441 -6.09 1.08 9.13
N LEU A 442 -7.12 0.38 9.62
CA LEU A 442 -8.49 0.50 9.14
C LEU A 442 -9.05 1.91 9.34
N VAL A 443 -8.84 2.48 10.54
CA VAL A 443 -9.29 3.85 10.85
C VAL A 443 -8.56 4.86 9.95
N MET A 444 -7.24 4.81 9.86
CA MET A 444 -6.46 5.76 9.05
C MET A 444 -6.81 5.66 7.57
N ASN A 445 -6.95 4.45 7.02
CA ASN A 445 -7.33 4.26 5.61
C ASN A 445 -8.74 4.79 5.32
N ALA A 446 -9.70 4.58 6.22
CA ALA A 446 -11.06 5.06 6.03
C ALA A 446 -11.14 6.59 6.13
N VAL A 447 -10.49 7.19 7.13
CA VAL A 447 -10.46 8.65 7.30
C VAL A 447 -9.77 9.31 6.11
N SER A 448 -8.56 8.87 5.75
CA SER A 448 -7.81 9.47 4.64
C SER A 448 -8.53 9.35 3.30
N SER A 449 -9.17 8.19 3.03
CA SER A 449 -9.97 8.00 1.82
C SER A 449 -11.20 8.91 1.81
N GLY A 450 -11.92 9.00 2.93
CA GLY A 450 -13.09 9.85 3.07
C GLY A 450 -12.78 11.34 2.90
N VAL A 451 -11.65 11.80 3.44
CA VAL A 451 -11.15 13.18 3.18
C VAL A 451 -10.97 13.41 1.68
N MET A 452 -10.36 12.45 0.96
CA MET A 452 -10.16 12.58 -0.49
C MET A 452 -11.47 12.54 -1.29
N VAL A 453 -12.48 11.80 -0.82
CA VAL A 453 -13.84 11.87 -1.39
C VAL A 453 -14.42 13.27 -1.22
N LYS A 454 -14.38 13.83 -0.01
CA LYS A 454 -14.90 15.19 0.27
C LYS A 454 -14.17 16.28 -0.49
N LEU A 455 -12.91 16.08 -0.83
CA LEU A 455 -12.11 16.98 -1.69
C LEU A 455 -12.32 16.75 -3.20
N GLY A 456 -13.28 15.89 -3.59
CA GLY A 456 -13.63 15.63 -4.99
C GLY A 456 -12.58 14.83 -5.77
N ARG A 457 -11.66 14.13 -5.09
CA ARG A 457 -10.61 13.34 -5.74
C ARG A 457 -11.03 11.92 -6.09
N ILE A 458 -12.23 11.53 -5.69
CA ILE A 458 -12.87 10.24 -5.96
C ILE A 458 -14.27 10.51 -6.51
N ARG A 459 -14.64 9.84 -7.59
CA ARG A 459 -16.00 9.84 -8.17
C ARG A 459 -16.59 8.43 -8.11
N GLY A 460 -17.76 8.26 -7.49
CA GLY A 460 -18.18 6.93 -7.07
C GLY A 460 -17.12 6.34 -6.14
N ASN A 461 -16.48 5.24 -6.55
CA ASN A 461 -15.30 4.70 -5.86
C ASN A 461 -14.03 4.71 -6.74
N TRP A 462 -13.98 5.53 -7.80
CA TRP A 462 -12.86 5.63 -8.72
C TRP A 462 -11.89 6.76 -8.34
N MET A 463 -10.58 6.46 -8.30
CA MET A 463 -9.53 7.44 -8.06
C MET A 463 -9.28 8.30 -9.30
N THR A 464 -9.94 9.46 -9.43
CA THR A 464 -9.79 10.34 -10.61
C THR A 464 -8.53 11.20 -10.59
N HIS A 465 -7.81 11.20 -9.45
CA HIS A 465 -6.59 12.00 -9.27
C HIS A 465 -5.33 11.14 -9.15
N LEU A 466 -5.36 9.85 -9.59
CA LEU A 466 -4.18 8.99 -9.49
C LEU A 466 -2.98 9.55 -10.26
N ASN A 467 -1.78 9.25 -9.78
CA ASN A 467 -0.53 9.57 -10.47
C ASN A 467 -0.20 8.46 -11.48
N LEU A 468 0.19 8.83 -12.70
CA LEU A 468 0.50 7.87 -13.79
C LEU A 468 2.00 7.54 -13.80
N SER A 469 2.50 6.98 -12.72
CA SER A 469 3.92 6.73 -12.48
C SER A 469 4.44 5.41 -13.05
N ASN A 470 3.55 4.47 -13.41
CA ASN A 470 3.90 3.19 -14.02
C ASN A 470 2.83 2.75 -15.04
N LYS A 471 3.11 1.68 -15.79
CA LYS A 471 2.25 1.20 -16.88
C LYS A 471 0.90 0.66 -16.38
N LYS A 472 0.88 0.01 -15.22
CA LYS A 472 -0.35 -0.46 -14.56
C LYS A 472 -1.30 0.70 -14.26
N LEU A 473 -0.77 1.84 -13.77
CA LEU A 473 -1.57 3.02 -13.46
C LEU A 473 -2.07 3.73 -14.73
N VAL A 474 -1.37 3.62 -15.85
CA VAL A 474 -1.89 4.07 -17.16
C VAL A 474 -3.09 3.22 -17.58
N ASP A 475 -3.01 1.88 -17.52
CA ASP A 475 -4.14 0.98 -17.80
C ASP A 475 -5.34 1.29 -16.88
N ARG A 476 -5.09 1.47 -15.57
CA ARG A 476 -6.15 1.85 -14.62
C ARG A 476 -6.80 3.17 -14.98
N ALA A 477 -6.03 4.18 -15.39
CA ALA A 477 -6.57 5.47 -15.84
C ALA A 477 -7.48 5.32 -17.07
N VAL A 478 -7.06 4.52 -18.06
CA VAL A 478 -7.88 4.22 -19.25
C VAL A 478 -9.22 3.58 -18.83
N ARG A 479 -9.18 2.60 -17.92
CA ARG A 479 -10.40 1.92 -17.43
C ARG A 479 -11.32 2.85 -16.63
N ILE A 480 -10.77 3.76 -15.83
CA ILE A 480 -11.56 4.78 -15.12
C ILE A 480 -12.24 5.71 -16.12
N ILE A 481 -11.53 6.21 -17.13
CA ILE A 481 -12.09 7.07 -18.17
C ILE A 481 -13.18 6.30 -18.92
N SER A 482 -12.93 5.07 -19.37
CA SER A 482 -13.89 4.22 -20.03
C SER A 482 -15.17 4.04 -19.19
N GLY A 483 -15.03 3.65 -17.91
CA GLY A 483 -16.15 3.41 -17.00
C GLY A 483 -17.00 4.65 -16.71
N LEU A 484 -16.37 5.84 -16.59
CA LEU A 484 -17.09 7.08 -16.26
C LEU A 484 -17.60 7.84 -17.49
N SER A 485 -16.99 7.67 -18.66
CA SER A 485 -17.39 8.36 -19.89
C SER A 485 -18.32 7.54 -20.80
N GLY A 486 -18.26 6.19 -20.69
CA GLY A 486 -18.92 5.27 -21.60
C GLY A 486 -18.16 5.01 -22.91
N LEU A 487 -16.96 5.56 -23.07
CA LEU A 487 -16.06 5.23 -24.19
C LEU A 487 -15.55 3.79 -24.06
N ASP A 488 -15.28 3.13 -25.18
CA ASP A 488 -14.54 1.87 -25.17
C ASP A 488 -13.09 2.08 -24.73
N TYR A 489 -12.38 1.00 -24.44
CA TYR A 489 -11.01 1.05 -23.93
C TYR A 489 -10.05 1.78 -24.91
N HIS A 490 -10.19 1.53 -26.22
CA HIS A 490 -9.33 2.16 -27.23
C HIS A 490 -9.56 3.68 -27.29
N ALA A 491 -10.80 4.11 -27.38
CA ALA A 491 -11.13 5.53 -27.41
C ALA A 491 -10.71 6.24 -26.11
N ALA A 492 -10.95 5.61 -24.94
CA ALA A 492 -10.50 6.14 -23.66
C ALA A 492 -8.97 6.27 -23.58
N CYS A 493 -8.22 5.31 -24.13
CA CYS A 493 -6.76 5.35 -24.20
C CYS A 493 -6.28 6.52 -25.06
N VAL A 494 -6.85 6.70 -26.24
CA VAL A 494 -6.53 7.84 -27.14
C VAL A 494 -6.78 9.18 -26.44
N GLU A 495 -7.92 9.32 -25.75
CA GLU A 495 -8.27 10.56 -25.04
C GLU A 495 -7.35 10.83 -23.83
N LEU A 496 -6.92 9.77 -23.11
CA LEU A 496 -5.92 9.92 -22.05
C LEU A 496 -4.58 10.43 -22.62
N PHE A 497 -4.05 9.78 -23.67
CA PHE A 497 -2.77 10.18 -24.26
C PHE A 497 -2.81 11.58 -24.90
N ARG A 498 -3.97 12.00 -25.44
CA ARG A 498 -4.21 13.38 -25.85
C ARG A 498 -4.08 14.34 -24.67
N SER A 499 -4.76 14.05 -23.56
CA SER A 499 -4.66 14.87 -22.35
C SER A 499 -3.25 14.92 -21.77
N LEU A 500 -2.49 13.81 -21.82
CA LEU A 500 -1.08 13.80 -21.40
C LEU A 500 -0.19 14.67 -22.28
N GLU A 501 -0.49 14.79 -23.58
CA GLU A 501 0.24 15.70 -24.47
C GLU A 501 -0.12 17.16 -24.20
N GLU A 502 -1.41 17.47 -23.95
CA GLU A 502 -1.89 18.80 -23.58
C GLU A 502 -1.38 19.27 -22.20
N LEU A 503 -1.13 18.33 -21.27
CA LEU A 503 -0.65 18.59 -19.92
C LEU A 503 0.88 18.50 -19.75
N ARG A 504 1.65 18.42 -20.84
CA ARG A 504 3.12 18.24 -20.78
C ARG A 504 3.82 19.24 -19.85
N ASP A 505 3.39 20.50 -19.89
CA ASP A 505 3.96 21.61 -19.11
C ASP A 505 3.17 21.88 -17.81
N ARG A 506 2.22 21.03 -17.47
CA ARG A 506 1.35 21.11 -16.28
C ARG A 506 1.24 19.75 -15.60
N PRO A 507 2.36 19.15 -15.17
CA PRO A 507 2.37 17.78 -14.60
C PRO A 507 1.59 17.65 -13.28
N GLU A 508 1.30 18.76 -12.60
CA GLU A 508 0.50 18.80 -11.37
C GLU A 508 -0.98 18.52 -11.64
N VAL A 509 -1.49 18.75 -12.87
CA VAL A 509 -2.91 18.53 -13.20
C VAL A 509 -3.20 17.03 -13.32
N PRO A 510 -4.26 16.50 -12.65
CA PRO A 510 -4.63 15.09 -12.75
C PRO A 510 -5.18 14.75 -14.14
N ALA A 511 -4.46 13.92 -14.90
CA ALA A 511 -4.79 13.63 -16.29
C ALA A 511 -6.17 12.96 -16.48
N VAL A 512 -6.57 12.06 -15.57
CA VAL A 512 -7.88 11.40 -15.64
C VAL A 512 -9.01 12.40 -15.46
N ASN A 513 -8.93 13.24 -14.41
CA ASN A 513 -9.95 14.25 -14.15
C ASN A 513 -10.03 15.26 -15.30
N TYR A 514 -8.89 15.74 -15.77
CA TYR A 514 -8.80 16.63 -16.93
C TYR A 514 -9.43 16.02 -18.18
N THR A 515 -9.18 14.73 -18.45
CA THR A 515 -9.78 14.01 -19.58
C THR A 515 -11.31 13.97 -19.46
N LEU A 516 -11.82 13.63 -18.26
CA LEU A 516 -13.27 13.57 -18.02
C LEU A 516 -13.93 14.94 -18.17
N GLU A 517 -13.35 16.00 -17.63
CA GLU A 517 -13.84 17.38 -17.79
C GLU A 517 -13.88 17.81 -19.26
N ARG A 518 -12.83 17.51 -20.03
CA ARG A 518 -12.77 17.79 -21.47
C ARG A 518 -13.83 17.04 -22.26
N LEU A 519 -14.23 15.85 -21.81
CA LEU A 519 -15.32 15.05 -22.36
C LEU A 519 -16.71 15.50 -21.87
N GLY A 520 -16.81 16.52 -21.02
CA GLY A 520 -18.08 17.01 -20.45
C GLY A 520 -18.66 16.04 -19.41
N ARG A 521 -17.83 15.33 -18.70
CA ARG A 521 -18.21 14.30 -17.72
C ARG A 521 -17.75 14.66 -16.30
#